data_3834a2175f32770d712ed713c2095870
#
_entry.id   3834a2175f32770d712ed713c2095870
#
_cell.length_a   1.000
_cell.length_b   1.000
_cell.length_c   1.000
_cell.angle_alpha   90.00
_cell.angle_beta   90.00
_cell.angle_gamma   90.00
#
_symmetry.space_group_name_H-M   'P 1'
#
loop_
_entity.id
_entity.type
_entity.pdbx_description
1 polymer ?
#
loop_
_entity_poly.entity_id
_entity_poly.type
_entity_poly.pdbx_seq_one_letter_code
_entity_poly.pdbx_strand_id
1 'polypeptide(L)'
;MYCKQLFFLLLLCFANTFLLAQLNKQKLVTEDEETIYKAYIEQVGGMLASRGMSNEEIKDVIAQYKTNNITSDKDLAKVLGKLYPSDKNIGIIFYFFKDDSLRISFFEPGKIIEQQKIGITEKQLLQLSNNINQSLNLYEQTANRAPSLRGVTIKKQETNNKKISFEKSVANASNILFPTTFTKKYKHLIVIPALNISAIPFHLLRPYNDTNFLVNHCSYSIAPSIIDIIVLRYKMLKMKLPEEDFKFIKQLFSIGPNATYDETEKNTILHKFDSVIYTLDNALFVSNPSYPTNTEYIFPDLPGAKKEIENAKKYASTYKLFTGNTAIKDSILENLSKSDIAYFATHGIASNDNPMEKSFLVLSGNNAFLTAKDIMDTRLTKKPFPEMVILSACQTGLGKFMNAGTVGLARAFLIAGSNHVIMSLWNVDDEATAFLMNSFVAHLQSKSTHLPSGALRLAILETKEKFSNPSKWASFTIFGVDY
;
A
#
# COMPACT_ATOMS: atom_id res chain seq x y z
N MET A 1 -49.69 -12.21 16.28
CA MET A 1 -48.74 -11.22 16.86
C MET A 1 -47.29 -11.41 16.43
N TYR A 2 -46.85 -12.62 16.12
CA TYR A 2 -45.47 -12.92 15.70
C TYR A 2 -45.10 -12.45 14.27
N CYS A 3 -46.04 -12.33 13.37
CA CYS A 3 -45.79 -11.95 11.97
C CYS A 3 -45.44 -10.44 11.79
N LYS A 4 -45.92 -9.56 12.67
CA LYS A 4 -45.59 -8.11 12.62
C LYS A 4 -44.21 -7.81 13.19
N GLN A 5 -43.72 -8.58 14.17
CA GLN A 5 -42.37 -8.42 14.71
C GLN A 5 -41.28 -8.89 13.73
N LEU A 6 -41.54 -9.95 12.97
CA LEU A 6 -40.63 -10.45 11.93
C LEU A 6 -40.49 -9.46 10.76
N PHE A 7 -41.58 -8.77 10.41
CA PHE A 7 -41.58 -7.76 9.35
C PHE A 7 -40.84 -6.50 9.77
N PHE A 8 -40.89 -6.13 11.05
CA PHE A 8 -40.15 -4.97 11.59
C PHE A 8 -38.63 -5.26 11.72
N LEU A 9 -38.27 -6.51 12.07
CA LEU A 9 -36.86 -6.93 12.08
C LEU A 9 -36.26 -7.01 10.66
N LEU A 10 -37.04 -7.47 9.67
CA LEU A 10 -36.64 -7.47 8.26
C LEU A 10 -36.47 -6.04 7.71
N LEU A 11 -37.36 -5.12 8.07
CA LEU A 11 -37.25 -3.70 7.68
C LEU A 11 -36.00 -3.02 8.31
N LEU A 12 -35.67 -3.35 9.58
CA LEU A 12 -34.48 -2.86 10.23
C LEU A 12 -33.16 -3.43 9.62
N CYS A 13 -33.17 -4.69 9.17
CA CYS A 13 -32.06 -5.29 8.44
C CYS A 13 -31.89 -4.71 7.03
N PHE A 14 -33.00 -4.39 6.34
CA PHE A 14 -32.97 -3.72 5.04
C PHE A 14 -32.58 -2.24 5.17
N ALA A 15 -33.00 -1.55 6.23
CA ALA A 15 -32.63 -0.17 6.50
C ALA A 15 -31.12 -0.02 6.75
N ASN A 16 -30.47 -0.96 7.43
CA ASN A 16 -29.02 -0.92 7.66
C ASN A 16 -28.18 -1.18 6.39
N THR A 17 -28.71 -1.93 5.42
CA THR A 17 -28.03 -2.12 4.12
C THR A 17 -28.27 -0.95 3.15
N PHE A 18 -29.41 -0.26 3.28
CA PHE A 18 -29.73 0.95 2.49
C PHE A 18 -29.13 2.21 3.08
N LEU A 19 -28.89 2.27 4.41
CA LEU A 19 -28.31 3.45 5.07
C LEU A 19 -26.87 3.72 4.66
N LEU A 20 -26.09 2.69 4.30
CA LEU A 20 -24.74 2.88 3.75
C LEU A 20 -24.75 3.46 2.32
N ALA A 21 -25.81 3.26 1.56
CA ALA A 21 -25.94 3.80 0.19
C ALA A 21 -26.36 5.28 0.15
N GLN A 22 -26.79 5.85 1.26
CA GLN A 22 -27.26 7.25 1.37
C GLN A 22 -26.46 8.06 2.39
N LEU A 23 -25.16 7.78 2.56
CA LEU A 23 -24.31 8.67 3.31
C LEU A 23 -24.27 10.02 2.56
N ASN A 24 -24.90 11.04 3.17
CA ASN A 24 -24.89 12.40 2.62
C ASN A 24 -23.44 12.90 2.54
N LYS A 25 -22.90 12.99 1.34
CA LYS A 25 -21.62 13.62 1.09
C LYS A 25 -21.82 15.14 1.22
N GLN A 26 -21.26 15.71 2.25
CA GLN A 26 -21.28 17.16 2.45
C GLN A 26 -19.95 17.76 1.98
N LYS A 27 -20.02 18.86 1.21
CA LYS A 27 -18.83 19.62 0.83
C LYS A 27 -18.23 20.27 2.08
N LEU A 28 -16.92 20.14 2.29
CA LEU A 28 -16.23 20.78 3.41
C LEU A 28 -16.33 22.30 3.33
N VAL A 29 -16.59 22.94 4.46
CA VAL A 29 -16.51 24.39 4.61
C VAL A 29 -15.08 24.74 5.03
N THR A 30 -14.53 25.81 4.45
CA THR A 30 -13.11 26.18 4.45
C THR A 30 -12.46 26.46 5.81
N GLU A 31 -13.23 26.69 6.88
CA GLU A 31 -12.70 27.04 8.22
C GLU A 31 -12.06 25.89 8.99
N ASP A 32 -12.33 24.62 8.63
CA ASP A 32 -11.85 23.43 9.34
C ASP A 32 -10.52 22.87 8.79
N GLU A 33 -10.06 23.35 7.62
CA GLU A 33 -8.93 22.77 6.88
C GLU A 33 -7.60 22.91 7.64
N GLU A 34 -7.34 24.07 8.22
CA GLU A 34 -6.08 24.36 8.93
C GLU A 34 -5.94 23.52 10.21
N THR A 35 -7.04 23.32 10.94
CA THR A 35 -7.07 22.57 12.19
C THR A 35 -6.83 21.07 11.95
N ILE A 36 -7.40 20.54 10.86
CA ILE A 36 -7.25 19.13 10.47
C ILE A 36 -5.81 18.83 10.10
N TYR A 37 -5.22 19.71 9.30
CA TYR A 37 -3.84 19.54 8.85
C TYR A 37 -2.86 19.59 10.02
N LYS A 38 -2.99 20.56 10.94
CA LYS A 38 -2.16 20.65 12.15
C LYS A 38 -2.29 19.42 13.03
N ALA A 39 -3.51 18.97 13.31
CA ALA A 39 -3.75 17.76 14.10
C ALA A 39 -3.15 16.51 13.44
N TYR A 40 -3.19 16.44 12.12
CA TYR A 40 -2.57 15.35 11.37
C TYR A 40 -1.04 15.36 11.49
N ILE A 41 -0.39 16.50 11.33
CA ILE A 41 1.07 16.65 11.49
C ILE A 41 1.52 16.26 12.91
N GLU A 42 0.78 16.68 13.94
CA GLU A 42 1.07 16.31 15.33
C GLU A 42 0.93 14.79 15.56
N GLN A 43 -0.13 14.17 15.03
CA GLN A 43 -0.33 12.73 15.13
C GLN A 43 0.77 11.95 14.40
N VAL A 44 1.20 12.41 13.24
CA VAL A 44 2.28 11.78 12.48
C VAL A 44 3.61 11.94 13.18
N GLY A 45 3.90 13.09 13.76
CA GLY A 45 5.11 13.33 14.57
C GLY A 45 5.19 12.36 15.75
N GLY A 46 4.11 12.23 16.51
CA GLY A 46 4.00 11.27 17.61
C GLY A 46 4.13 9.81 17.17
N MET A 47 3.59 9.48 16.01
CA MET A 47 3.70 8.14 15.43
C MET A 47 5.12 7.81 14.96
N LEU A 48 5.82 8.74 14.33
CA LEU A 48 7.22 8.57 13.91
C LEU A 48 8.14 8.41 15.12
N ALA A 49 7.90 9.18 16.19
CA ALA A 49 8.62 9.04 17.46
C ALA A 49 8.41 7.64 18.10
N SER A 50 7.19 7.16 18.12
CA SER A 50 6.86 5.81 18.65
C SER A 50 7.49 4.66 17.86
N ARG A 51 8.05 4.93 16.67
CA ARG A 51 8.65 3.96 15.75
C ARG A 51 10.17 4.02 15.69
N GLY A 52 10.81 4.67 16.65
CA GLY A 52 12.25 4.70 16.78
C GLY A 52 12.96 5.64 15.81
N MET A 53 12.26 6.56 15.15
CA MET A 53 12.93 7.72 14.55
C MET A 53 13.49 8.59 15.66
N SER A 54 14.73 9.00 15.53
CA SER A 54 15.33 9.95 16.46
C SER A 54 14.56 11.27 16.45
N ASN A 55 14.56 11.97 17.57
CA ASN A 55 13.95 13.30 17.65
C ASN A 55 14.55 14.29 16.63
N GLU A 56 15.79 14.08 16.20
CA GLU A 56 16.45 14.89 15.17
C GLU A 56 15.89 14.57 13.78
N GLU A 57 15.78 13.29 13.40
CA GLU A 57 15.18 12.88 12.12
C GLU A 57 13.72 13.36 12.01
N ILE A 58 12.95 13.27 13.10
CA ILE A 58 11.57 13.76 13.16
C ILE A 58 11.54 15.28 13.03
N LYS A 59 12.43 15.98 13.72
CA LYS A 59 12.54 17.44 13.64
C LYS A 59 12.91 17.88 12.24
N ASP A 60 13.83 17.18 11.56
CA ASP A 60 14.23 17.51 10.20
C ASP A 60 13.09 17.31 9.20
N VAL A 61 12.36 16.21 9.33
CA VAL A 61 11.15 15.97 8.50
C VAL A 61 10.09 17.04 8.79
N ILE A 62 9.79 17.34 10.05
CA ILE A 62 8.82 18.37 10.44
C ILE A 62 9.33 19.77 10.11
N ALA A 63 10.65 20.02 10.21
CA ALA A 63 11.23 21.31 9.88
C ALA A 63 11.13 21.60 8.36
N GLN A 64 11.28 20.58 7.51
CA GLN A 64 11.02 20.73 6.07
C GLN A 64 9.55 21.12 5.79
N TYR A 65 8.63 20.64 6.59
CA TYR A 65 7.23 21.08 6.56
C TYR A 65 7.05 22.53 7.05
N LYS A 66 7.69 22.87 8.18
CA LYS A 66 7.61 24.21 8.76
C LYS A 66 8.30 25.27 7.91
N THR A 67 9.45 24.96 7.30
CA THR A 67 10.13 25.87 6.37
C THR A 67 9.33 26.15 5.11
N ASN A 68 8.48 25.21 4.69
CA ASN A 68 7.58 25.42 3.55
C ASN A 68 6.28 26.16 3.91
N ASN A 69 6.08 26.56 5.18
CA ASN A 69 4.85 27.21 5.65
C ASN A 69 3.58 26.49 5.21
N ILE A 70 3.58 25.16 5.24
CA ILE A 70 2.39 24.38 4.89
C ILE A 70 1.43 24.46 6.08
N THR A 71 0.34 25.18 5.92
CA THR A 71 -0.66 25.41 6.97
C THR A 71 -2.05 24.96 6.55
N SER A 72 -2.23 24.62 5.28
CA SER A 72 -3.52 24.24 4.70
C SER A 72 -3.38 23.17 3.61
N ASP A 73 -4.50 22.57 3.24
CA ASP A 73 -4.59 21.65 2.09
C ASP A 73 -4.18 22.35 0.77
N LYS A 74 -4.39 23.67 0.68
CA LYS A 74 -3.94 24.47 -0.48
C LYS A 74 -2.41 24.52 -0.57
N ASP A 75 -1.76 24.74 0.56
CA ASP A 75 -0.30 24.75 0.59
C ASP A 75 0.27 23.36 0.28
N LEU A 76 -0.39 22.32 0.81
CA LEU A 76 -0.05 20.93 0.49
C LEU A 76 -0.16 20.67 -1.01
N ALA A 77 -1.26 21.04 -1.65
CA ALA A 77 -1.43 20.88 -3.09
C ALA A 77 -0.29 21.54 -3.87
N LYS A 78 0.12 22.76 -3.47
CA LYS A 78 1.25 23.46 -4.10
C LYS A 78 2.58 22.76 -3.90
N VAL A 79 2.84 22.23 -2.71
CA VAL A 79 4.06 21.42 -2.45
C VAL A 79 4.07 20.16 -3.30
N LEU A 80 2.95 19.45 -3.41
CA LEU A 80 2.82 18.31 -4.31
C LEU A 80 3.05 18.73 -5.77
N GLY A 81 2.59 19.91 -6.17
CA GLY A 81 2.85 20.48 -7.49
C GLY A 81 4.33 20.72 -7.80
N LYS A 82 5.17 20.93 -6.78
CA LYS A 82 6.63 21.04 -6.95
C LYS A 82 7.31 19.69 -7.15
N LEU A 83 6.70 18.62 -6.67
CA LEU A 83 7.29 17.27 -6.69
C LEU A 83 6.82 16.43 -7.88
N TYR A 84 5.73 16.81 -8.53
CA TYR A 84 5.13 16.09 -9.64
C TYR A 84 4.95 16.99 -10.86
N PRO A 85 5.13 16.48 -12.09
CA PRO A 85 4.82 17.24 -13.28
C PRO A 85 3.33 17.58 -13.35
N SER A 86 3.01 18.83 -13.66
CA SER A 86 1.62 19.30 -13.74
C SER A 86 0.86 18.79 -14.96
N ASP A 87 1.57 18.38 -16.00
CA ASP A 87 1.03 17.80 -17.22
C ASP A 87 0.80 16.27 -17.15
N LYS A 88 1.27 15.62 -16.08
CA LYS A 88 0.95 14.22 -15.83
C LYS A 88 -0.45 14.05 -15.26
N ASN A 89 -1.12 13.03 -15.75
CA ASN A 89 -2.47 12.69 -15.34
C ASN A 89 -2.45 11.85 -14.04
N ILE A 90 -2.08 12.50 -12.92
CA ILE A 90 -1.96 11.90 -11.58
C ILE A 90 -3.07 12.45 -10.69
N GLY A 91 -3.79 11.56 -10.03
CA GLY A 91 -4.73 11.89 -8.96
C GLY A 91 -4.15 11.51 -7.59
N ILE A 92 -4.41 12.31 -6.56
CA ILE A 92 -3.97 12.05 -5.19
C ILE A 92 -5.19 12.14 -4.28
N ILE A 93 -5.54 11.05 -3.61
CA ILE A 93 -6.66 11.03 -2.67
C ILE A 93 -6.10 10.90 -1.26
N PHE A 94 -6.42 11.86 -0.42
CA PHE A 94 -6.07 11.89 0.99
C PHE A 94 -7.30 11.65 1.84
N TYR A 95 -7.26 10.63 2.69
CA TYR A 95 -8.28 10.27 3.65
C TYR A 95 -7.86 10.67 5.06
N PHE A 96 -8.77 11.29 5.78
CA PHE A 96 -8.60 11.62 7.17
C PHE A 96 -9.88 11.29 7.95
N PHE A 97 -9.75 10.56 9.05
CA PHE A 97 -10.88 10.16 9.89
C PHE A 97 -10.82 10.87 11.24
N LYS A 98 -11.89 11.56 11.61
CA LYS A 98 -12.05 12.23 12.91
C LYS A 98 -13.52 12.45 13.23
N ASP A 99 -13.90 12.29 14.50
CA ASP A 99 -15.23 12.60 15.01
C ASP A 99 -16.35 11.93 14.17
N ASP A 100 -16.27 10.61 14.01
CA ASP A 100 -17.19 9.81 13.19
C ASP A 100 -17.44 10.41 11.80
N SER A 101 -16.41 10.97 11.22
CA SER A 101 -16.44 11.52 9.88
C SER A 101 -15.19 11.12 9.09
N LEU A 102 -15.39 10.64 7.87
CA LEU A 102 -14.34 10.49 6.88
C LEU A 102 -14.29 11.76 6.02
N ARG A 103 -13.12 12.38 6.02
CA ARG A 103 -12.83 13.52 5.15
C ARG A 103 -11.97 13.05 4.00
N ILE A 104 -12.30 13.49 2.80
CA ILE A 104 -11.62 13.12 1.57
C ILE A 104 -11.19 14.39 0.88
N SER A 105 -9.88 14.59 0.73
CA SER A 105 -9.32 15.65 -0.09
C SER A 105 -8.73 15.04 -1.36
N PHE A 106 -9.21 15.50 -2.50
CA PHE A 106 -8.76 15.03 -3.80
C PHE A 106 -7.95 16.13 -4.50
N PHE A 107 -6.74 15.76 -4.91
CA PHE A 107 -5.77 16.66 -5.52
C PHE A 107 -5.35 16.20 -6.91
N GLU A 108 -5.03 17.14 -7.76
CA GLU A 108 -4.03 17.03 -8.82
C GLU A 108 -2.76 17.77 -8.37
N PRO A 109 -1.56 17.49 -8.92
CA PRO A 109 -0.37 18.25 -8.59
C PRO A 109 -0.58 19.78 -8.73
N GLY A 110 -0.41 20.50 -7.63
CA GLY A 110 -0.62 21.95 -7.56
C GLY A 110 -2.05 22.42 -7.31
N LYS A 111 -3.05 21.53 -7.28
CA LYS A 111 -4.47 21.94 -7.24
C LYS A 111 -5.31 21.02 -6.36
N ILE A 112 -6.23 21.62 -5.58
CA ILE A 112 -7.34 20.89 -4.94
C ILE A 112 -8.47 20.77 -5.96
N ILE A 113 -8.98 19.56 -6.17
CA ILE A 113 -10.10 19.28 -7.04
C ILE A 113 -11.41 19.26 -6.26
N GLU A 114 -11.43 18.53 -5.15
CA GLU A 114 -12.62 18.38 -4.32
C GLU A 114 -12.26 18.05 -2.88
N GLN A 115 -13.10 18.49 -1.96
CA GLN A 115 -13.05 18.10 -0.56
C GLN A 115 -14.45 17.66 -0.14
N GLN A 116 -14.53 16.55 0.58
CA GLN A 116 -15.77 15.96 1.04
C GLN A 116 -15.68 15.56 2.51
N LYS A 117 -16.81 15.63 3.20
CA LYS A 117 -17.02 15.05 4.53
C LYS A 117 -18.16 14.06 4.47
N ILE A 118 -17.93 12.85 4.97
CA ILE A 118 -18.91 11.77 5.00
C ILE A 118 -19.08 11.36 6.46
N GLY A 119 -20.32 11.45 6.97
CA GLY A 119 -20.67 10.90 8.29
C GLY A 119 -20.59 9.37 8.24
N ILE A 120 -19.61 8.80 8.91
CA ILE A 120 -19.39 7.35 8.97
C ILE A 120 -18.60 7.02 10.24
N THR A 121 -19.07 6.05 11.00
CA THR A 121 -18.34 5.61 12.20
C THR A 121 -17.12 4.77 11.82
N GLU A 122 -16.13 4.70 12.73
CA GLU A 122 -14.96 3.83 12.54
C GLU A 122 -15.38 2.38 12.25
N LYS A 123 -16.35 1.86 13.00
CA LYS A 123 -16.88 0.51 12.79
C LYS A 123 -17.45 0.30 11.38
N GLN A 124 -18.18 1.26 10.84
CA GLN A 124 -18.72 1.21 9.49
C GLN A 124 -17.60 1.27 8.43
N LEU A 125 -16.57 2.08 8.66
CA LEU A 125 -15.41 2.18 7.77
C LEU A 125 -14.63 0.86 7.76
N LEU A 126 -14.37 0.28 8.94
CA LEU A 126 -13.75 -1.05 9.06
C LEU A 126 -14.56 -2.15 8.36
N GLN A 127 -15.89 -2.01 8.34
CA GLN A 127 -16.77 -2.98 7.69
C GLN A 127 -16.65 -2.99 6.16
N LEU A 128 -16.15 -1.93 5.52
CA LEU A 128 -15.97 -1.89 4.05
C LEU A 128 -14.99 -2.97 3.56
N SER A 129 -13.80 -3.03 4.14
CA SER A 129 -12.81 -4.05 3.77
C SER A 129 -13.30 -5.46 4.15
N ASN A 130 -13.92 -5.61 5.33
CA ASN A 130 -14.46 -6.89 5.77
C ASN A 130 -15.54 -7.41 4.82
N ASN A 131 -16.45 -6.56 4.33
CA ASN A 131 -17.48 -6.96 3.39
C ASN A 131 -16.90 -7.42 2.05
N ILE A 132 -15.88 -6.72 1.53
CA ILE A 132 -15.18 -7.15 0.31
C ILE A 132 -14.51 -8.51 0.55
N ASN A 133 -13.76 -8.67 1.63
CA ASN A 133 -13.06 -9.91 1.95
C ASN A 133 -14.02 -11.10 2.15
N GLN A 134 -15.15 -10.90 2.83
CA GLN A 134 -16.19 -11.91 2.97
C GLN A 134 -16.84 -12.27 1.63
N SER A 135 -17.11 -11.27 0.79
CA SER A 135 -17.72 -11.49 -0.52
C SER A 135 -16.82 -12.24 -1.51
N LEU A 136 -15.50 -12.20 -1.30
CA LEU A 136 -14.51 -12.97 -2.05
C LEU A 136 -14.33 -14.40 -1.51
N ASN A 137 -15.09 -14.79 -0.47
CA ASN A 137 -14.99 -16.08 0.21
C ASN A 137 -13.58 -16.39 0.74
N LEU A 138 -12.82 -15.37 1.14
CA LEU A 138 -11.43 -15.53 1.57
C LEU A 138 -11.31 -16.37 2.85
N TYR A 139 -12.35 -16.39 3.69
CA TYR A 139 -12.38 -17.18 4.92
C TYR A 139 -12.70 -18.66 4.69
N GLU A 140 -13.47 -18.98 3.66
CA GLU A 140 -13.80 -20.39 3.31
C GLU A 140 -12.62 -21.11 2.67
N GLN A 141 -11.76 -20.41 1.95
CA GLN A 141 -10.57 -20.97 1.30
C GLN A 141 -9.54 -21.49 2.31
N THR A 142 -9.48 -20.91 3.50
CA THR A 142 -8.55 -21.32 4.56
C THR A 142 -8.96 -22.64 5.25
N ALA A 143 -10.25 -23.02 5.21
CA ALA A 143 -10.74 -24.19 5.93
C ALA A 143 -10.66 -25.50 5.15
N ASN A 144 -10.77 -25.47 3.82
CA ASN A 144 -10.98 -26.67 3.00
C ASN A 144 -9.87 -27.00 1.98
N ARG A 145 -8.85 -26.13 1.79
CA ARG A 145 -7.76 -26.35 0.81
C ARG A 145 -6.41 -25.87 1.36
N ALA A 146 -5.92 -26.56 2.38
CA ALA A 146 -4.66 -26.21 3.04
C ALA A 146 -3.37 -26.27 2.17
N PRO A 147 -3.24 -27.08 1.11
CA PRO A 147 -1.94 -27.25 0.45
C PRO A 147 -1.55 -26.16 -0.55
N SER A 148 -2.46 -25.27 -0.96
CA SER A 148 -2.21 -24.32 -2.07
C SER A 148 -2.14 -22.84 -1.67
N LEU A 149 -2.22 -22.52 -0.39
CA LEU A 149 -2.16 -21.13 0.08
C LEU A 149 -0.82 -20.83 0.71
N ARG A 150 -0.23 -19.67 0.39
CA ARG A 150 0.97 -19.13 1.06
C ARG A 150 0.70 -18.63 2.48
N GLY A 151 -0.48 -18.89 3.05
CA GLY A 151 -0.91 -18.47 4.37
C GLY A 151 -0.90 -19.60 5.40
N VAL A 152 -1.00 -19.17 6.65
CA VAL A 152 -1.03 -20.06 7.82
C VAL A 152 -2.45 -20.44 8.13
N THR A 153 -2.69 -21.72 8.37
CA THR A 153 -3.97 -22.22 8.86
C THR A 153 -4.01 -22.14 10.38
N ILE A 154 -4.82 -21.21 10.91
CA ILE A 154 -5.20 -21.23 12.33
C ILE A 154 -6.42 -22.14 12.47
N LYS A 155 -6.44 -23.02 13.49
CA LYS A 155 -7.57 -23.91 13.77
C LYS A 155 -8.88 -23.12 13.87
N LYS A 156 -9.89 -23.59 13.14
CA LYS A 156 -11.24 -23.08 12.91
C LYS A 156 -11.85 -22.23 14.03
N GLN A 157 -12.35 -21.05 13.67
CA GLN A 157 -13.57 -20.47 14.24
C GLN A 157 -14.70 -20.64 13.22
N GLU A 158 -15.78 -21.33 13.60
CA GLU A 158 -17.01 -21.40 12.82
C GLU A 158 -17.68 -20.02 12.88
N THR A 159 -17.72 -19.31 11.78
CA THR A 159 -18.52 -18.09 11.65
C THR A 159 -19.74 -18.39 10.80
N ASN A 160 -20.91 -18.13 11.36
CA ASN A 160 -22.18 -18.09 10.61
C ASN A 160 -22.14 -16.94 9.59
N ASN A 161 -21.59 -17.19 8.41
CA ASN A 161 -21.39 -16.16 7.40
C ASN A 161 -22.67 -16.00 6.55
N LYS A 162 -23.36 -14.88 6.75
CA LYS A 162 -24.36 -14.38 5.81
C LYS A 162 -23.65 -14.10 4.47
N LYS A 163 -24.11 -14.71 3.38
CA LYS A 163 -23.54 -14.50 2.04
C LYS A 163 -23.70 -13.04 1.63
N ILE A 164 -22.58 -12.31 1.56
CA ILE A 164 -22.53 -10.89 1.18
C ILE A 164 -22.28 -10.82 -0.34
N SER A 165 -23.01 -9.97 -1.04
CA SER A 165 -22.86 -9.79 -2.47
C SER A 165 -21.56 -9.01 -2.78
N PHE A 166 -20.70 -9.57 -3.60
CA PHE A 166 -19.47 -8.93 -4.07
C PHE A 166 -19.75 -7.59 -4.78
N GLU A 167 -20.70 -7.59 -5.72
CA GLU A 167 -21.09 -6.39 -6.45
C GLU A 167 -21.56 -5.26 -5.54
N LYS A 168 -22.39 -5.57 -4.54
CA LYS A 168 -22.86 -4.59 -3.56
C LYS A 168 -21.74 -4.08 -2.67
N SER A 169 -20.81 -4.94 -2.26
CA SER A 169 -19.67 -4.54 -1.43
C SER A 169 -18.73 -3.60 -2.17
N VAL A 170 -18.41 -3.93 -3.42
CA VAL A 170 -17.56 -3.09 -4.29
C VAL A 170 -18.24 -1.75 -4.59
N ALA A 171 -19.51 -1.76 -4.97
CA ALA A 171 -20.26 -0.53 -5.26
C ALA A 171 -20.33 0.39 -4.04
N ASN A 172 -20.62 -0.17 -2.84
CA ASN A 172 -20.67 0.60 -1.62
C ASN A 172 -19.31 1.23 -1.26
N ALA A 173 -18.23 0.45 -1.32
CA ALA A 173 -16.88 0.98 -1.06
C ALA A 173 -16.50 2.05 -2.09
N SER A 174 -16.81 1.85 -3.36
CA SER A 174 -16.54 2.83 -4.41
C SER A 174 -17.27 4.16 -4.16
N ASN A 175 -18.54 4.09 -3.82
CA ASN A 175 -19.36 5.28 -3.55
C ASN A 175 -18.89 6.08 -2.32
N ILE A 176 -18.32 5.40 -1.31
CA ILE A 176 -17.84 6.06 -0.10
C ILE A 176 -16.45 6.64 -0.33
N LEU A 177 -15.57 5.90 -1.00
CA LEU A 177 -14.14 6.24 -1.05
C LEU A 177 -13.77 7.20 -2.18
N PHE A 178 -14.55 7.28 -3.24
CA PHE A 178 -14.22 8.20 -4.33
C PHE A 178 -15.00 9.50 -4.26
N PRO A 179 -14.36 10.65 -4.59
CA PRO A 179 -15.04 11.92 -4.73
C PRO A 179 -16.12 11.89 -5.82
N THR A 180 -17.13 12.75 -5.69
CA THR A 180 -18.23 12.83 -6.68
C THR A 180 -17.76 13.32 -8.06
N THR A 181 -16.71 14.13 -8.07
CA THR A 181 -16.08 14.68 -9.29
C THR A 181 -15.03 13.74 -9.89
N PHE A 182 -14.87 12.53 -9.37
CA PHE A 182 -13.91 11.55 -9.88
C PHE A 182 -14.42 10.96 -11.22
N THR A 183 -14.45 11.79 -12.26
CA THR A 183 -14.92 11.41 -13.59
C THR A 183 -13.79 11.32 -14.62
N LYS A 184 -12.70 12.06 -14.39
CA LYS A 184 -11.51 12.06 -15.24
C LYS A 184 -10.75 10.74 -15.07
N LYS A 185 -10.34 10.12 -16.18
CA LYS A 185 -9.51 8.92 -16.16
C LYS A 185 -8.05 9.29 -15.91
N TYR A 186 -7.56 8.99 -14.73
CA TYR A 186 -6.16 9.17 -14.36
C TYR A 186 -5.29 8.03 -14.89
N LYS A 187 -4.01 8.28 -15.12
CA LYS A 187 -3.02 7.23 -15.43
C LYS A 187 -2.55 6.56 -14.15
N HIS A 188 -2.41 7.34 -13.09
CA HIS A 188 -1.98 6.88 -11.78
C HIS A 188 -2.76 7.56 -10.66
N LEU A 189 -3.03 6.81 -9.59
CA LEU A 189 -3.68 7.28 -8.39
C LEU A 189 -2.78 7.03 -7.18
N ILE A 190 -2.46 8.07 -6.43
CA ILE A 190 -1.79 7.94 -5.14
C ILE A 190 -2.85 8.00 -4.06
N VAL A 191 -2.91 6.97 -3.24
CA VAL A 191 -3.85 6.84 -2.12
C VAL A 191 -3.12 7.07 -0.82
N ILE A 192 -3.55 8.06 -0.03
CA ILE A 192 -3.06 8.29 1.32
C ILE A 192 -4.18 7.88 2.28
N PRO A 193 -4.09 6.69 2.90
CA PRO A 193 -5.19 6.10 3.63
C PRO A 193 -5.29 6.62 5.07
N ALA A 194 -6.51 6.55 5.63
CA ALA A 194 -6.76 6.55 7.07
C ALA A 194 -7.28 5.19 7.50
N LEU A 195 -7.00 4.78 8.74
CA LEU A 195 -7.46 3.52 9.32
C LEU A 195 -7.19 2.33 8.38
N ASN A 196 -8.19 1.48 8.16
CA ASN A 196 -8.09 0.27 7.32
C ASN A 196 -8.32 0.51 5.81
N ILE A 197 -8.39 1.74 5.36
CA ILE A 197 -8.55 2.04 3.92
C ILE A 197 -7.39 1.45 3.11
N SER A 198 -6.18 1.36 3.68
CA SER A 198 -5.03 0.70 3.05
C SER A 198 -5.21 -0.81 2.81
N ALA A 199 -6.13 -1.46 3.53
CA ALA A 199 -6.47 -2.87 3.35
C ALA A 199 -7.58 -3.10 2.29
N ILE A 200 -8.10 -2.03 1.70
CA ILE A 200 -9.10 -2.12 0.64
C ILE A 200 -8.38 -2.34 -0.70
N PRO A 201 -8.74 -3.37 -1.46
CA PRO A 201 -8.16 -3.63 -2.77
C PRO A 201 -8.70 -2.64 -3.80
N PHE A 202 -8.07 -1.48 -3.94
CA PHE A 202 -8.51 -0.43 -4.87
C PHE A 202 -8.63 -0.93 -6.30
N HIS A 203 -7.87 -1.95 -6.69
CA HIS A 203 -8.01 -2.62 -8.00
C HIS A 203 -9.44 -3.04 -8.33
N LEU A 204 -10.22 -3.46 -7.31
CA LEU A 204 -11.59 -3.94 -7.44
C LEU A 204 -12.65 -2.84 -7.40
N LEU A 205 -12.29 -1.61 -7.05
CA LEU A 205 -13.26 -0.52 -6.95
C LEU A 205 -13.70 -0.04 -8.33
N ARG A 206 -14.89 0.53 -8.42
CA ARG A 206 -15.50 1.04 -9.65
C ARG A 206 -15.87 2.52 -9.47
N PRO A 207 -14.88 3.43 -9.56
CA PRO A 207 -15.14 4.85 -9.33
C PRO A 207 -15.85 5.54 -10.48
N TYR A 208 -15.82 4.93 -11.67
CA TYR A 208 -16.48 5.45 -12.86
C TYR A 208 -17.86 4.82 -13.04
N ASN A 209 -18.77 5.50 -13.70
CA ASN A 209 -20.10 4.94 -13.98
C ASN A 209 -20.08 3.88 -15.10
N ASP A 210 -19.11 2.98 -15.02
CA ASP A 210 -18.98 1.83 -15.92
C ASP A 210 -18.86 0.51 -15.12
N THR A 211 -18.85 -0.62 -15.81
CA THR A 211 -18.72 -1.94 -15.19
C THR A 211 -17.28 -2.34 -14.92
N ASN A 212 -16.32 -1.52 -15.34
CA ASN A 212 -14.91 -1.84 -15.21
C ASN A 212 -14.37 -1.54 -13.82
N PHE A 213 -13.41 -2.34 -13.39
CA PHE A 213 -12.66 -2.09 -12.18
C PHE A 213 -11.62 -0.98 -12.40
N LEU A 214 -11.19 -0.32 -11.32
CA LEU A 214 -10.16 0.71 -11.34
C LEU A 214 -8.90 0.24 -12.08
N VAL A 215 -8.47 -1.02 -11.89
CA VAL A 215 -7.30 -1.60 -12.57
C VAL A 215 -7.37 -1.55 -14.10
N ASN A 216 -8.57 -1.54 -14.67
CA ASN A 216 -8.74 -1.40 -16.13
C ASN A 216 -8.39 0.02 -16.62
N HIS A 217 -8.47 1.02 -15.75
CA HIS A 217 -8.28 2.44 -16.09
C HIS A 217 -6.92 2.98 -15.69
N CYS A 218 -6.46 2.72 -14.45
CA CYS A 218 -5.22 3.28 -13.94
C CYS A 218 -4.48 2.32 -12.99
N SER A 219 -3.18 2.59 -12.82
CA SER A 219 -2.41 2.04 -11.70
C SER A 219 -2.67 2.83 -10.43
N TYR A 220 -2.35 2.26 -9.27
CA TYR A 220 -2.32 3.02 -8.02
C TYR A 220 -1.19 2.58 -7.10
N SER A 221 -0.80 3.47 -6.20
CA SER A 221 0.10 3.18 -5.08
C SER A 221 -0.46 3.74 -3.78
N ILE A 222 -0.03 3.18 -2.65
CA ILE A 222 -0.42 3.64 -1.31
C ILE A 222 0.78 4.36 -0.69
N ALA A 223 0.65 5.67 -0.50
CA ALA A 223 1.56 6.41 0.34
C ALA A 223 1.08 6.30 1.80
N PRO A 224 1.86 5.73 2.72
CA PRO A 224 1.39 5.46 4.08
C PRO A 224 0.95 6.70 4.86
N SER A 225 1.50 7.85 4.53
CA SER A 225 1.09 9.15 5.07
C SER A 225 1.45 10.28 4.10
N ILE A 226 0.93 11.47 4.38
CA ILE A 226 1.23 12.67 3.60
C ILE A 226 2.71 13.07 3.71
N ILE A 227 3.34 12.78 4.84
CA ILE A 227 4.79 13.02 5.02
C ILE A 227 5.59 12.04 4.17
N ASP A 228 5.16 10.77 4.15
CA ASP A 228 5.85 9.77 3.35
C ASP A 228 5.84 10.11 1.85
N ILE A 229 4.72 10.63 1.31
CA ILE A 229 4.69 11.00 -0.11
C ILE A 229 5.75 12.06 -0.43
N ILE A 230 5.91 13.07 0.44
CA ILE A 230 6.88 14.14 0.22
C ILE A 230 8.31 13.61 0.40
N VAL A 231 8.56 12.93 1.51
CA VAL A 231 9.91 12.43 1.86
C VAL A 231 10.40 11.38 0.87
N LEU A 232 9.56 10.40 0.54
CA LEU A 232 9.94 9.35 -0.41
C LEU A 232 10.15 9.95 -1.80
N ARG A 233 9.25 10.81 -2.28
CA ARG A 233 9.40 11.44 -3.59
C ARG A 233 10.65 12.30 -3.66
N TYR A 234 10.91 13.15 -2.66
CA TYR A 234 12.11 13.97 -2.59
C TYR A 234 13.39 13.11 -2.58
N LYS A 235 13.40 12.03 -1.78
CA LYS A 235 14.51 11.08 -1.74
C LYS A 235 14.73 10.42 -3.11
N MET A 236 13.69 9.96 -3.76
CA MET A 236 13.77 9.32 -5.08
C MET A 236 14.33 10.31 -6.14
N LEU A 237 13.85 11.55 -6.14
CA LEU A 237 14.38 12.60 -7.02
C LEU A 237 15.86 12.85 -6.76
N LYS A 238 16.28 12.91 -5.49
CA LYS A 238 17.68 13.06 -5.11
C LYS A 238 18.56 11.91 -5.61
N MET A 239 18.05 10.68 -5.58
CA MET A 239 18.82 9.48 -5.96
C MET A 239 18.91 9.28 -7.48
N LYS A 240 17.91 9.72 -8.22
CA LYS A 240 17.72 9.36 -9.63
C LYS A 240 17.96 10.51 -10.61
N LEU A 241 17.86 11.75 -10.16
CA LEU A 241 18.16 12.90 -11.01
C LEU A 241 19.65 13.23 -11.00
N PRO A 242 20.19 13.77 -12.12
CA PRO A 242 21.49 14.42 -12.13
C PRO A 242 21.59 15.50 -11.05
N GLU A 243 22.79 15.72 -10.51
CA GLU A 243 23.02 16.65 -9.39
C GLU A 243 22.53 18.08 -9.70
N GLU A 244 22.75 18.55 -10.92
CA GLU A 244 22.30 19.88 -11.36
C GLU A 244 20.78 20.00 -11.36
N ASP A 245 20.08 19.01 -11.91
CA ASP A 245 18.62 18.96 -11.93
C ASP A 245 18.05 18.87 -10.50
N PHE A 246 18.66 18.05 -9.67
CA PHE A 246 18.24 17.95 -8.27
C PHE A 246 18.48 19.24 -7.48
N LYS A 247 19.53 20.01 -7.79
CA LYS A 247 19.77 21.33 -7.19
C LYS A 247 18.62 22.29 -7.45
N PHE A 248 18.06 22.30 -8.65
CA PHE A 248 16.86 23.06 -8.98
C PHE A 248 15.65 22.61 -8.14
N ILE A 249 15.37 21.30 -8.08
CA ILE A 249 14.30 20.76 -7.24
C ILE A 249 14.47 21.12 -5.76
N LYS A 250 15.70 21.05 -5.25
CA LYS A 250 16.02 21.46 -3.87
C LYS A 250 15.72 22.94 -3.63
N GLN A 251 16.00 23.80 -4.58
CA GLN A 251 15.65 25.22 -4.50
C GLN A 251 14.13 25.42 -4.50
N LEU A 252 13.42 24.76 -5.42
CA LEU A 252 11.96 24.79 -5.43
C LEU A 252 11.35 24.35 -4.10
N PHE A 253 11.94 23.35 -3.47
CA PHE A 253 11.43 22.82 -2.20
C PHE A 253 11.71 23.76 -1.02
N SER A 254 12.78 24.55 -1.10
CA SER A 254 13.16 25.52 -0.04
C SER A 254 12.35 26.82 -0.08
N ILE A 255 11.73 27.17 -1.21
CA ILE A 255 10.88 28.35 -1.32
C ILE A 255 9.45 28.03 -0.86
N GLY A 256 8.77 29.01 -0.25
CA GLY A 256 7.42 28.84 0.27
C GLY A 256 6.41 28.38 -0.80
N PRO A 257 5.24 27.83 -0.40
CA PRO A 257 4.26 27.28 -1.34
C PRO A 257 3.72 28.29 -2.34
N ASN A 258 3.78 29.58 -2.02
CA ASN A 258 3.27 30.69 -2.86
C ASN A 258 4.35 31.31 -3.77
N ALA A 259 5.59 30.84 -3.72
CA ALA A 259 6.64 31.38 -4.57
C ALA A 259 6.46 30.97 -6.04
N THR A 260 6.76 31.88 -6.95
CA THR A 260 6.75 31.64 -8.39
C THR A 260 8.02 30.92 -8.83
N TYR A 261 7.92 30.05 -9.82
CA TYR A 261 9.03 29.34 -10.42
C TYR A 261 8.69 28.99 -11.89
N ASP A 262 9.71 28.60 -12.65
CA ASP A 262 9.52 28.16 -14.03
C ASP A 262 8.89 26.75 -14.05
N GLU A 263 7.61 26.70 -14.38
CA GLU A 263 6.83 25.46 -14.46
C GLU A 263 7.32 24.55 -15.61
N THR A 264 7.78 25.14 -16.72
CA THR A 264 8.27 24.40 -17.88
C THR A 264 9.60 23.72 -17.56
N GLU A 265 10.53 24.43 -16.93
CA GLU A 265 11.81 23.89 -16.47
C GLU A 265 11.58 22.77 -15.44
N LYS A 266 10.71 22.99 -14.47
CA LYS A 266 10.33 21.97 -13.47
C LYS A 266 9.81 20.71 -14.14
N ASN A 267 8.86 20.83 -15.05
CA ASN A 267 8.29 19.67 -15.75
C ASN A 267 9.33 18.94 -16.58
N THR A 268 10.20 19.67 -17.29
CA THR A 268 11.30 19.10 -18.07
C THR A 268 12.24 18.26 -17.20
N ILE A 269 12.62 18.76 -16.02
CA ILE A 269 13.46 18.05 -15.07
C ILE A 269 12.73 16.82 -14.51
N LEU A 270 11.48 16.98 -14.07
CA LEU A 270 10.72 15.88 -13.48
C LEU A 270 10.40 14.77 -14.49
N HIS A 271 10.29 15.09 -15.79
CA HIS A 271 10.12 14.08 -16.85
C HIS A 271 11.37 13.21 -17.08
N LYS A 272 12.57 13.70 -16.73
CA LYS A 272 13.78 12.86 -16.76
C LYS A 272 13.63 11.64 -15.81
N PHE A 273 12.82 11.76 -14.77
CA PHE A 273 12.52 10.66 -13.87
C PHE A 273 11.72 9.53 -14.56
N ASP A 274 11.02 9.81 -15.65
CA ASP A 274 10.24 8.81 -16.40
C ASP A 274 11.12 7.78 -17.13
N SER A 275 12.41 8.09 -17.32
CA SER A 275 13.39 7.18 -17.91
C SER A 275 14.06 6.24 -16.90
N VAL A 276 13.72 6.36 -15.62
CA VAL A 276 14.28 5.49 -14.57
C VAL A 276 13.76 4.07 -14.75
N ILE A 277 14.66 3.14 -14.99
CA ILE A 277 14.37 1.71 -15.11
C ILE A 277 14.70 1.04 -13.77
N TYR A 278 13.75 0.25 -13.27
CA TYR A 278 14.00 -0.63 -12.13
C TYR A 278 14.52 -1.97 -12.65
N THR A 279 15.74 -2.32 -12.27
CA THR A 279 16.36 -3.61 -12.62
C THR A 279 16.39 -4.53 -11.43
N LEU A 280 16.40 -5.85 -11.67
CA LEU A 280 16.62 -6.84 -10.61
C LEU A 280 18.11 -7.09 -10.36
N ASP A 281 18.98 -6.21 -10.79
CA ASP A 281 20.40 -6.34 -10.54
C ASP A 281 20.71 -6.22 -9.04
N ASN A 282 21.76 -6.91 -8.59
CA ASN A 282 22.15 -7.01 -7.20
C ASN A 282 20.96 -7.40 -6.27
N ALA A 283 20.23 -8.42 -6.67
CA ALA A 283 19.03 -8.87 -5.96
C ALA A 283 19.36 -9.82 -4.79
N LEU A 284 18.60 -9.70 -3.72
CA LEU A 284 18.47 -10.69 -2.66
C LEU A 284 17.19 -11.49 -2.87
N PHE A 285 17.32 -12.78 -3.16
CA PHE A 285 16.20 -13.71 -3.29
C PHE A 285 16.10 -14.62 -2.08
N VAL A 286 14.89 -14.72 -1.51
CA VAL A 286 14.52 -15.70 -0.49
C VAL A 286 13.41 -16.57 -1.07
N SER A 287 13.67 -17.86 -1.21
CA SER A 287 12.80 -18.80 -1.91
C SER A 287 12.49 -20.02 -1.06
N ASN A 288 11.25 -20.20 -0.68
CA ASN A 288 10.75 -21.40 -0.02
C ASN A 288 11.72 -21.95 1.05
N PRO A 289 11.90 -21.23 2.17
CA PRO A 289 12.74 -21.68 3.29
C PRO A 289 12.32 -23.04 3.84
N SER A 290 13.23 -23.73 4.52
CA SER A 290 12.86 -24.89 5.36
C SER A 290 12.16 -24.39 6.61
N TYR A 291 10.83 -24.51 6.63
CA TYR A 291 10.00 -23.92 7.66
C TYR A 291 10.11 -24.63 9.01
N PRO A 292 9.99 -23.90 10.14
CA PRO A 292 10.00 -24.50 11.46
C PRO A 292 8.74 -25.34 11.69
N THR A 293 8.90 -26.52 12.29
CA THR A 293 7.81 -27.45 12.61
C THR A 293 7.32 -27.34 14.06
N ASN A 294 8.14 -26.82 14.95
CA ASN A 294 7.85 -26.67 16.39
C ASN A 294 7.25 -25.30 16.72
N THR A 295 6.11 -24.97 16.09
CA THR A 295 5.41 -23.70 16.29
C THR A 295 3.91 -23.92 16.41
N GLU A 296 3.18 -22.91 16.86
CA GLU A 296 1.71 -22.89 16.83
C GLU A 296 1.13 -22.83 15.40
N TYR A 297 1.99 -22.58 14.41
CA TYR A 297 1.63 -22.43 13.01
C TYR A 297 2.04 -23.66 12.19
N ILE A 298 1.28 -23.93 11.12
CA ILE A 298 1.60 -24.92 10.12
C ILE A 298 1.99 -24.18 8.83
N PHE A 299 3.21 -24.43 8.34
CA PHE A 299 3.76 -23.83 7.14
C PHE A 299 3.95 -24.92 6.07
N PRO A 300 3.02 -25.06 5.10
CA PRO A 300 3.20 -26.00 4.00
C PRO A 300 4.33 -25.58 3.07
N ASP A 301 4.88 -26.54 2.33
CA ASP A 301 5.84 -26.27 1.25
C ASP A 301 5.23 -25.37 0.16
N LEU A 302 6.06 -24.51 -0.47
CA LEU A 302 5.65 -23.52 -1.47
C LEU A 302 6.35 -23.77 -2.82
N PRO A 303 5.94 -24.78 -3.60
CA PRO A 303 6.57 -25.07 -4.90
C PRO A 303 6.40 -23.92 -5.91
N GLY A 304 5.33 -23.14 -5.82
CA GLY A 304 5.14 -21.93 -6.62
C GLY A 304 6.18 -20.86 -6.32
N ALA A 305 6.51 -20.63 -5.04
CA ALA A 305 7.54 -19.70 -4.63
C ALA A 305 8.91 -20.04 -5.22
N LYS A 306 9.24 -21.33 -5.33
CA LYS A 306 10.47 -21.78 -5.99
C LYS A 306 10.48 -21.44 -7.47
N LYS A 307 9.39 -21.74 -8.20
CA LYS A 307 9.25 -21.42 -9.64
C LYS A 307 9.31 -19.92 -9.89
N GLU A 308 8.71 -19.15 -9.02
CA GLU A 308 8.68 -17.68 -9.06
C GLU A 308 10.10 -17.10 -9.02
N ILE A 309 10.91 -17.50 -8.05
CA ILE A 309 12.29 -17.02 -7.93
C ILE A 309 13.18 -17.54 -9.06
N GLU A 310 13.02 -18.78 -9.50
CA GLU A 310 13.76 -19.29 -10.67
C GLU A 310 13.48 -18.47 -11.95
N ASN A 311 12.27 -17.95 -12.11
CA ASN A 311 11.95 -17.04 -13.21
C ASN A 311 12.52 -15.63 -13.00
N ALA A 312 12.43 -15.09 -11.79
CA ALA A 312 12.95 -13.76 -11.48
C ALA A 312 14.47 -13.66 -11.67
N LYS A 313 15.21 -14.72 -11.33
CA LYS A 313 16.66 -14.82 -11.53
C LYS A 313 17.11 -14.59 -12.98
N LYS A 314 16.27 -14.88 -13.97
CA LYS A 314 16.60 -14.68 -15.39
C LYS A 314 16.79 -13.21 -15.76
N TYR A 315 16.27 -12.32 -14.93
CA TYR A 315 16.34 -10.86 -15.11
C TYR A 315 17.40 -10.19 -14.22
N ALA A 316 18.07 -10.94 -13.35
CA ALA A 316 19.09 -10.42 -12.46
C ALA A 316 20.47 -10.74 -13.01
N SER A 317 21.33 -9.72 -13.19
CA SER A 317 22.73 -9.92 -13.60
C SER A 317 23.59 -10.47 -12.45
N THR A 318 23.30 -10.00 -11.24
CA THR A 318 23.91 -10.45 -9.98
C THR A 318 22.87 -10.66 -8.92
N TYR A 319 23.01 -11.71 -8.14
CA TYR A 319 22.07 -11.97 -7.03
C TYR A 319 22.67 -12.84 -5.93
N LYS A 320 22.05 -12.79 -4.76
CA LYS A 320 22.21 -13.78 -3.70
C LYS A 320 20.90 -14.53 -3.51
N LEU A 321 20.97 -15.86 -3.45
CA LEU A 321 19.82 -16.73 -3.24
C LEU A 321 19.93 -17.46 -1.91
N PHE A 322 18.88 -17.32 -1.09
CA PHE A 322 18.68 -18.09 0.14
C PHE A 322 17.43 -18.96 -0.03
N THR A 323 17.60 -20.26 0.12
CA THR A 323 16.52 -21.25 -0.05
C THR A 323 16.69 -22.41 0.93
N GLY A 324 15.61 -23.12 1.24
CA GLY A 324 15.67 -24.24 2.17
C GLY A 324 16.35 -23.84 3.48
N ASN A 325 17.31 -24.62 3.93
CA ASN A 325 18.04 -24.40 5.19
C ASN A 325 19.00 -23.20 5.17
N THR A 326 19.30 -22.62 4.02
CA THR A 326 20.21 -21.47 3.92
C THR A 326 19.51 -20.13 4.19
N ALA A 327 18.18 -20.12 4.18
CA ALA A 327 17.38 -18.91 4.39
C ALA A 327 17.31 -18.52 5.88
N ILE A 328 18.45 -18.20 6.48
CA ILE A 328 18.63 -17.89 7.90
C ILE A 328 18.52 -16.39 8.11
N LYS A 329 17.81 -15.94 9.17
CA LYS A 329 17.51 -14.55 9.46
C LYS A 329 18.75 -13.65 9.48
N ASP A 330 19.79 -14.03 10.18
CA ASP A 330 21.00 -13.20 10.33
C ASP A 330 21.69 -12.98 8.99
N SER A 331 21.80 -14.04 8.17
CA SER A 331 22.37 -13.98 6.82
C SER A 331 21.56 -13.07 5.90
N ILE A 332 20.23 -13.10 6.01
CA ILE A 332 19.34 -12.25 5.21
C ILE A 332 19.49 -10.80 5.65
N LEU A 333 19.42 -10.49 6.94
CA LEU A 333 19.58 -9.14 7.48
C LEU A 333 20.95 -8.54 7.11
N GLU A 334 22.02 -9.35 7.13
CA GLU A 334 23.35 -8.90 6.71
C GLU A 334 23.38 -8.49 5.22
N ASN A 335 22.61 -9.18 4.38
CA ASN A 335 22.63 -8.95 2.94
C ASN A 335 21.57 -7.93 2.46
N LEU A 336 20.54 -7.62 3.23
CA LEU A 336 19.55 -6.60 2.89
C LEU A 336 20.21 -5.26 2.55
N SER A 337 21.11 -4.75 3.37
CA SER A 337 21.78 -3.46 3.14
C SER A 337 22.82 -3.47 2.02
N LYS A 338 23.07 -4.63 1.40
CA LYS A 338 24.02 -4.81 0.29
C LYS A 338 23.31 -5.04 -1.04
N SER A 339 21.98 -5.08 -1.06
CA SER A 339 21.16 -5.41 -2.21
C SER A 339 20.30 -4.21 -2.60
N ASP A 340 20.03 -4.06 -3.90
CA ASP A 340 19.19 -2.98 -4.43
C ASP A 340 17.73 -3.40 -4.44
N ILE A 341 17.46 -4.70 -4.59
CA ILE A 341 16.13 -5.30 -4.51
C ILE A 341 16.17 -6.51 -3.57
N ALA A 342 15.13 -6.65 -2.73
CA ALA A 342 14.90 -7.86 -1.94
C ALA A 342 13.57 -8.50 -2.33
N TYR A 343 13.59 -9.80 -2.61
CA TYR A 343 12.44 -10.55 -3.04
C TYR A 343 12.22 -11.78 -2.15
N PHE A 344 11.16 -11.73 -1.37
CA PHE A 344 10.78 -12.80 -0.43
C PHE A 344 9.59 -13.56 -1.00
N ALA A 345 9.81 -14.80 -1.41
CA ALA A 345 8.77 -15.77 -1.76
C ALA A 345 8.69 -16.82 -0.65
N THR A 346 7.89 -16.54 0.37
CA THR A 346 7.79 -17.31 1.62
C THR A 346 6.44 -17.14 2.29
N HIS A 347 6.24 -17.73 3.46
CA HIS A 347 5.08 -17.43 4.32
C HIS A 347 5.25 -16.11 5.05
N GLY A 348 4.12 -15.44 5.33
CA GLY A 348 4.06 -14.23 6.13
C GLY A 348 2.84 -14.21 7.03
N ILE A 349 2.95 -13.52 8.15
CA ILE A 349 1.86 -13.27 9.09
C ILE A 349 1.80 -11.79 9.42
N ALA A 350 0.58 -11.26 9.51
CA ALA A 350 0.33 -9.93 10.07
C ALA A 350 -0.47 -10.02 11.36
N SER A 351 -0.12 -9.19 12.33
CA SER A 351 -0.82 -9.06 13.61
C SER A 351 -1.33 -7.64 13.80
N ASN A 352 -2.59 -7.53 14.24
CA ASN A 352 -3.20 -6.26 14.59
C ASN A 352 -2.86 -5.82 16.04
N ASP A 353 -2.62 -6.78 16.94
CA ASP A 353 -2.41 -6.51 18.36
C ASP A 353 -0.99 -5.98 18.63
N ASN A 354 0.02 -6.67 18.09
CA ASN A 354 1.43 -6.27 18.21
C ASN A 354 2.13 -6.38 16.85
N PRO A 355 1.89 -5.41 15.94
CA PRO A 355 2.35 -5.51 14.57
C PRO A 355 3.87 -5.49 14.42
N MET A 356 4.61 -4.91 15.37
CA MET A 356 6.07 -4.85 15.29
C MET A 356 6.74 -6.18 15.62
N GLU A 357 6.24 -6.90 16.61
CA GLU A 357 6.84 -8.16 17.09
C GLU A 357 6.16 -9.40 16.51
N LYS A 358 4.86 -9.30 16.17
CA LYS A 358 4.05 -10.43 15.73
C LYS A 358 3.68 -10.40 14.23
N SER A 359 4.12 -9.37 13.47
CA SER A 359 4.10 -9.43 12.01
C SER A 359 5.48 -9.83 11.51
N PHE A 360 5.57 -10.93 10.75
CA PHE A 360 6.84 -11.49 10.35
C PHE A 360 6.78 -12.26 9.02
N LEU A 361 7.95 -12.40 8.41
CA LEU A 361 8.22 -13.37 7.34
C LEU A 361 8.83 -14.62 7.93
N VAL A 362 8.49 -15.79 7.38
CA VAL A 362 8.97 -17.09 7.88
C VAL A 362 10.21 -17.50 7.12
N LEU A 363 11.27 -17.78 7.85
CA LEU A 363 12.58 -18.18 7.37
C LEU A 363 12.95 -19.56 7.92
N SER A 364 14.22 -19.92 7.86
CA SER A 364 14.75 -21.19 8.36
C SER A 364 15.51 -21.04 9.66
N GLY A 365 15.72 -22.16 10.35
CA GLY A 365 16.53 -22.24 11.59
C GLY A 365 15.75 -21.95 12.87
N ASN A 366 16.45 -21.86 13.99
CA ASN A 366 15.84 -21.68 15.30
C ASN A 366 15.23 -20.28 15.51
N ASN A 367 15.76 -19.26 14.85
CA ASN A 367 15.25 -17.89 14.85
C ASN A 367 14.59 -17.57 13.50
N ALA A 368 13.53 -18.32 13.18
CA ALA A 368 12.95 -18.37 11.85
C ALA A 368 12.02 -17.20 11.49
N PHE A 369 11.70 -16.31 12.44
CA PHE A 369 10.75 -15.23 12.20
C PHE A 369 11.49 -13.90 12.03
N LEU A 370 11.44 -13.33 10.81
CA LEU A 370 11.93 -11.98 10.51
C LEU A 370 10.79 -10.99 10.79
N THR A 371 10.83 -10.36 11.94
CA THR A 371 9.77 -9.45 12.40
C THR A 371 9.93 -8.03 11.84
N ALA A 372 8.84 -7.26 11.86
CA ALA A 372 8.90 -5.84 11.54
C ALA A 372 9.87 -5.08 12.48
N LYS A 373 9.98 -5.52 13.76
CA LYS A 373 10.94 -4.98 14.71
C LYS A 373 12.38 -5.25 14.31
N ASP A 374 12.71 -6.48 13.88
CA ASP A 374 14.07 -6.82 13.42
C ASP A 374 14.52 -5.92 12.26
N ILE A 375 13.60 -5.64 11.32
CA ILE A 375 13.84 -4.76 10.18
C ILE A 375 14.12 -3.33 10.67
N MET A 376 13.33 -2.83 11.61
CA MET A 376 13.48 -1.50 12.19
C MET A 376 14.79 -1.36 12.97
N ASP A 377 15.12 -2.35 13.81
CA ASP A 377 16.33 -2.33 14.65
C ASP A 377 17.62 -2.40 13.81
N THR A 378 17.59 -3.19 12.72
CA THR A 378 18.73 -3.31 11.81
C THR A 378 19.02 -2.00 11.06
N ARG A 379 18.02 -1.18 10.79
CA ARG A 379 18.16 0.14 10.18
C ARG A 379 19.15 1.04 10.93
N LEU A 380 19.13 1.00 12.25
CA LEU A 380 19.94 1.86 13.11
C LEU A 380 21.46 1.57 13.02
N THR A 381 21.83 0.42 12.49
CA THR A 381 23.21 -0.07 12.49
C THR A 381 23.83 -0.20 11.10
N LYS A 382 23.07 -0.06 10.02
CA LYS A 382 23.52 -0.38 8.65
C LYS A 382 23.07 0.66 7.62
N LYS A 383 23.62 0.52 6.39
CA LYS A 383 23.23 1.29 5.20
C LYS A 383 21.73 1.14 4.89
N PRO A 384 21.14 2.06 4.10
CA PRO A 384 19.75 1.95 3.69
C PRO A 384 19.43 0.58 3.10
N PHE A 385 18.22 0.12 3.33
CA PHE A 385 17.70 -1.15 2.81
C PHE A 385 17.44 -1.06 1.29
N PRO A 386 17.14 -2.20 0.65
CA PRO A 386 16.87 -2.25 -0.78
C PRO A 386 15.83 -1.21 -1.21
N GLU A 387 16.05 -0.61 -2.37
CA GLU A 387 15.13 0.38 -2.94
C GLU A 387 13.72 -0.20 -3.13
N MET A 388 13.64 -1.47 -3.52
CA MET A 388 12.40 -2.20 -3.71
C MET A 388 12.40 -3.51 -2.91
N VAL A 389 11.28 -3.76 -2.23
CA VAL A 389 11.04 -5.03 -1.52
C VAL A 389 9.77 -5.68 -2.06
N ILE A 390 9.87 -6.91 -2.52
CA ILE A 390 8.76 -7.73 -2.99
C ILE A 390 8.46 -8.78 -1.92
N LEU A 391 7.30 -8.65 -1.28
CA LEU A 391 6.81 -9.58 -0.26
C LEU A 391 5.75 -10.48 -0.90
N SER A 392 6.20 -11.48 -1.65
CA SER A 392 5.34 -12.53 -2.19
C SER A 392 4.99 -13.56 -1.09
N ALA A 393 4.29 -13.05 -0.08
CA ALA A 393 3.92 -13.74 1.14
C ALA A 393 2.53 -13.28 1.58
N CYS A 394 1.82 -14.09 2.38
CA CYS A 394 0.45 -13.80 2.75
C CYS A 394 0.32 -12.67 3.75
N GLN A 395 -0.75 -11.87 3.61
CA GLN A 395 -1.19 -10.84 4.55
C GLN A 395 -0.12 -9.80 4.94
N THR A 396 0.97 -9.70 4.21
CA THR A 396 2.08 -8.80 4.54
C THR A 396 1.68 -7.32 4.50
N GLY A 397 0.59 -7.00 3.80
CA GLY A 397 -0.01 -5.67 3.73
C GLY A 397 -0.93 -5.32 4.90
N LEU A 398 -1.27 -6.29 5.74
CA LEU A 398 -2.08 -6.07 6.92
C LEU A 398 -1.19 -5.71 8.13
N GLY A 399 -1.81 -5.17 9.17
CA GLY A 399 -1.19 -4.75 10.40
C GLY A 399 -2.15 -3.92 11.22
N LYS A 400 -1.67 -3.21 12.25
CA LYS A 400 -2.51 -2.32 13.03
C LYS A 400 -2.90 -1.09 12.22
N PHE A 401 -4.18 -0.84 12.11
CA PHE A 401 -4.73 0.33 11.43
C PHE A 401 -4.74 1.53 12.38
N MET A 402 -4.26 2.67 11.89
CA MET A 402 -4.23 3.94 12.60
C MET A 402 -4.66 5.06 11.65
N ASN A 403 -5.05 6.23 12.19
CA ASN A 403 -5.37 7.41 11.36
C ASN A 403 -4.23 7.82 10.42
N ALA A 404 -3.00 7.47 10.78
CA ALA A 404 -1.81 7.72 9.97
C ALA A 404 -1.37 6.50 9.13
N GLY A 405 -2.32 5.61 8.79
CA GLY A 405 -2.08 4.44 7.95
C GLY A 405 -1.75 3.16 8.72
N THR A 406 -1.33 2.13 8.01
CA THR A 406 -1.08 0.79 8.56
C THR A 406 0.33 0.66 9.12
N VAL A 407 0.45 -0.01 10.27
CA VAL A 407 1.71 -0.40 10.92
C VAL A 407 1.93 -1.88 10.73
N GLY A 408 3.08 -2.27 10.18
CA GLY A 408 3.44 -3.66 9.93
C GLY A 408 4.71 -3.78 9.08
N LEU A 409 4.92 -4.93 8.47
CA LEU A 409 6.12 -5.24 7.69
C LEU A 409 6.43 -4.22 6.59
N ALA A 410 5.45 -3.85 5.78
CA ALA A 410 5.66 -2.91 4.69
C ALA A 410 6.15 -1.55 5.20
N ARG A 411 5.53 -1.05 6.27
CA ARG A 411 5.94 0.21 6.89
C ARG A 411 7.34 0.12 7.46
N ALA A 412 7.72 -1.02 8.05
CA ALA A 412 9.07 -1.23 8.57
C ALA A 412 10.14 -1.12 7.48
N PHE A 413 9.90 -1.72 6.30
CA PHE A 413 10.81 -1.59 5.15
C PHE A 413 10.89 -0.16 4.61
N LEU A 414 9.77 0.56 4.49
CA LEU A 414 9.78 1.96 4.06
C LEU A 414 10.58 2.86 5.01
N ILE A 415 10.40 2.67 6.33
CA ILE A 415 11.17 3.40 7.34
C ILE A 415 12.65 2.98 7.31
N ALA A 416 12.95 1.71 7.05
CA ALA A 416 14.32 1.22 6.89
C ALA A 416 15.03 1.73 5.62
N GLY A 417 14.30 2.38 4.73
CA GLY A 417 14.86 3.08 3.58
C GLY A 417 14.40 2.60 2.21
N SER A 418 13.51 1.61 2.13
CA SER A 418 12.93 1.19 0.86
C SER A 418 11.99 2.28 0.31
N ASN A 419 11.91 2.37 -1.02
CA ASN A 419 11.02 3.31 -1.70
C ASN A 419 9.69 2.63 -2.07
N HIS A 420 9.74 1.32 -2.37
CA HIS A 420 8.58 0.53 -2.78
C HIS A 420 8.53 -0.80 -2.04
N VAL A 421 7.35 -1.16 -1.57
CA VAL A 421 7.08 -2.47 -0.98
C VAL A 421 5.84 -3.06 -1.65
N ILE A 422 6.04 -4.11 -2.44
CA ILE A 422 4.95 -4.89 -3.05
C ILE A 422 4.53 -5.96 -2.06
N MET A 423 3.23 -6.10 -1.80
CA MET A 423 2.71 -7.02 -0.79
C MET A 423 1.27 -7.43 -1.03
N SER A 424 0.85 -8.51 -0.36
CA SER A 424 -0.51 -9.02 -0.47
C SER A 424 -1.42 -8.55 0.67
N LEU A 425 -2.71 -8.39 0.36
CA LEU A 425 -3.76 -7.96 1.30
C LEU A 425 -4.48 -9.15 1.99
N TRP A 426 -4.33 -10.37 1.47
CA TRP A 426 -4.91 -11.60 2.02
C TRP A 426 -4.06 -12.82 1.69
N ASN A 427 -4.51 -13.99 2.15
CA ASN A 427 -3.87 -15.26 1.83
C ASN A 427 -4.03 -15.58 0.34
N VAL A 428 -2.93 -15.75 -0.35
CA VAL A 428 -2.89 -15.90 -1.80
C VAL A 428 -2.69 -17.34 -2.23
N ASP A 429 -3.29 -17.69 -3.37
CA ASP A 429 -3.08 -18.98 -4.04
C ASP A 429 -1.67 -19.04 -4.63
N ASP A 430 -0.94 -20.14 -4.36
CA ASP A 430 0.48 -20.26 -4.73
C ASP A 430 0.70 -20.23 -6.26
N GLU A 431 -0.19 -20.88 -7.06
CA GLU A 431 -0.09 -20.89 -8.52
C GLU A 431 -0.42 -19.51 -9.12
N ALA A 432 -1.51 -18.89 -8.69
CA ALA A 432 -1.93 -17.58 -9.18
C ALA A 432 -0.90 -16.51 -8.82
N THR A 433 -0.32 -16.59 -7.61
CA THR A 433 0.74 -15.68 -7.16
C THR A 433 1.99 -15.83 -8.00
N ALA A 434 2.45 -17.06 -8.23
CA ALA A 434 3.62 -17.31 -9.09
C ALA A 434 3.40 -16.76 -10.51
N PHE A 435 2.19 -16.88 -11.06
CA PHE A 435 1.86 -16.32 -12.37
C PHE A 435 1.91 -14.79 -12.35
N LEU A 436 1.21 -14.16 -11.38
CA LEU A 436 1.14 -12.70 -11.23
C LEU A 436 2.55 -12.10 -11.03
N MET A 437 3.35 -12.68 -10.16
CA MET A 437 4.68 -12.17 -9.86
C MET A 437 5.66 -12.36 -11.03
N ASN A 438 5.56 -13.45 -11.78
CA ASN A 438 6.35 -13.65 -13.00
C ASN A 438 6.00 -12.58 -14.06
N SER A 439 4.71 -12.30 -14.25
CA SER A 439 4.26 -11.24 -15.13
C SER A 439 4.71 -9.86 -14.63
N PHE A 440 4.61 -9.60 -13.32
CA PHE A 440 5.09 -8.35 -12.71
C PHE A 440 6.57 -8.09 -13.01
N VAL A 441 7.42 -9.09 -12.77
CA VAL A 441 8.87 -8.98 -13.03
C VAL A 441 9.14 -8.74 -14.51
N ALA A 442 8.45 -9.46 -15.40
CA ALA A 442 8.60 -9.28 -16.85
C ALA A 442 8.22 -7.86 -17.29
N HIS A 443 7.11 -7.32 -16.79
CA HIS A 443 6.70 -5.95 -17.08
C HIS A 443 7.64 -4.91 -16.47
N LEU A 444 8.13 -5.14 -15.25
CA LEU A 444 9.08 -4.24 -14.58
C LEU A 444 10.38 -4.09 -15.39
N GLN A 445 10.81 -5.16 -16.07
CA GLN A 445 12.00 -5.16 -16.92
C GLN A 445 11.73 -4.70 -18.37
N SER A 446 10.46 -4.49 -18.73
CA SER A 446 10.10 -4.04 -20.07
C SER A 446 10.29 -2.54 -20.21
N LYS A 447 10.67 -2.08 -21.42
CA LYS A 447 10.78 -0.65 -21.73
C LYS A 447 9.43 0.08 -21.80
N SER A 448 8.32 -0.64 -21.75
CA SER A 448 6.97 -0.07 -21.88
C SER A 448 6.37 0.42 -20.57
N THR A 449 6.89 -0.06 -19.44
CA THR A 449 6.43 0.33 -18.11
C THR A 449 7.63 0.57 -17.21
N HIS A 450 7.91 1.82 -16.93
CA HIS A 450 9.08 2.16 -16.11
C HIS A 450 8.78 2.19 -14.61
N LEU A 451 7.51 2.12 -14.22
CA LEU A 451 7.08 2.29 -12.83
C LEU A 451 6.54 1.00 -12.24
N PRO A 452 6.90 0.67 -11.00
CA PRO A 452 6.45 -0.54 -10.33
C PRO A 452 4.92 -0.70 -10.28
N SER A 453 4.16 0.39 -10.07
CA SER A 453 2.70 0.33 -10.07
C SER A 453 2.10 0.03 -11.45
N GLY A 454 2.73 0.54 -12.50
CA GLY A 454 2.36 0.24 -13.88
C GLY A 454 2.59 -1.23 -14.23
N ALA A 455 3.76 -1.76 -13.85
CA ALA A 455 4.11 -3.17 -14.02
C ALA A 455 3.15 -4.09 -13.23
N LEU A 456 2.83 -3.74 -11.98
CA LEU A 456 1.87 -4.48 -11.17
C LEU A 456 0.47 -4.46 -11.80
N ARG A 457 0.02 -3.31 -12.29
CA ARG A 457 -1.27 -3.19 -13.00
C ARG A 457 -1.36 -4.13 -14.20
N LEU A 458 -0.34 -4.18 -15.05
CA LEU A 458 -0.32 -5.06 -16.23
C LEU A 458 -0.32 -6.54 -15.80
N ALA A 459 0.47 -6.91 -14.82
CA ALA A 459 0.48 -8.26 -14.27
C ALA A 459 -0.89 -8.68 -13.71
N ILE A 460 -1.57 -7.77 -13.01
CA ILE A 460 -2.94 -8.02 -12.52
C ILE A 460 -3.92 -8.22 -13.68
N LEU A 461 -3.85 -7.42 -14.74
CA LEU A 461 -4.71 -7.56 -15.91
C LEU A 461 -4.51 -8.92 -16.60
N GLU A 462 -3.27 -9.35 -16.83
CA GLU A 462 -2.96 -10.68 -17.39
C GLU A 462 -3.43 -11.81 -16.47
N THR A 463 -3.24 -11.65 -15.15
CA THR A 463 -3.71 -12.66 -14.18
C THR A 463 -5.23 -12.74 -14.15
N LYS A 464 -5.92 -11.62 -14.29
CA LYS A 464 -7.38 -11.54 -14.38
C LYS A 464 -7.93 -12.26 -15.62
N GLU A 465 -7.22 -12.20 -16.76
CA GLU A 465 -7.58 -12.95 -17.96
C GLU A 465 -7.47 -14.47 -17.75
N LYS A 466 -6.46 -14.90 -17.04
CA LYS A 466 -6.22 -16.33 -16.75
C LYS A 466 -7.10 -16.86 -15.63
N PHE A 467 -7.35 -16.07 -14.60
CA PHE A 467 -8.10 -16.48 -13.40
C PHE A 467 -9.32 -15.58 -13.19
N SER A 468 -10.51 -16.11 -13.40
CA SER A 468 -11.77 -15.33 -13.29
C SER A 468 -12.08 -14.87 -11.87
N ASN A 469 -11.58 -15.58 -10.83
CA ASN A 469 -11.88 -15.23 -9.44
C ASN A 469 -11.01 -14.04 -8.98
N PRO A 470 -11.63 -12.91 -8.56
CA PRO A 470 -10.89 -11.73 -8.11
C PRO A 470 -9.93 -11.98 -6.93
N SER A 471 -10.20 -12.98 -6.08
CA SER A 471 -9.30 -13.34 -4.99
C SER A 471 -7.91 -13.77 -5.46
N LYS A 472 -7.76 -14.22 -6.71
CA LYS A 472 -6.52 -14.71 -7.30
C LYS A 472 -5.66 -13.62 -7.96
N TRP A 473 -6.25 -12.46 -8.33
CA TRP A 473 -5.52 -11.43 -9.06
C TRP A 473 -5.50 -10.05 -8.40
N ALA A 474 -6.42 -9.77 -7.46
CA ALA A 474 -6.52 -8.44 -6.86
C ALA A 474 -5.83 -8.32 -5.49
N SER A 475 -5.07 -9.34 -5.09
CA SER A 475 -4.48 -9.43 -3.74
C SER A 475 -3.27 -8.52 -3.53
N PHE A 476 -2.52 -8.20 -4.57
CA PHE A 476 -1.29 -7.44 -4.43
C PHE A 476 -1.50 -5.94 -4.59
N THR A 477 -0.78 -5.20 -3.77
CA THR A 477 -0.73 -3.74 -3.82
C THR A 477 0.70 -3.26 -3.62
N ILE A 478 0.95 -2.00 -3.90
CA ILE A 478 2.25 -1.38 -3.72
C ILE A 478 2.16 -0.24 -2.70
N PHE A 479 2.99 -0.32 -1.68
CA PHE A 479 3.26 0.78 -0.77
C PHE A 479 4.51 1.51 -1.22
N GLY A 480 4.42 2.83 -1.27
CA GLY A 480 5.47 3.69 -1.78
C GLY A 480 4.89 4.80 -2.63
N VAL A 481 5.76 5.51 -3.30
CA VAL A 481 5.39 6.65 -4.12
C VAL A 481 5.97 6.46 -5.51
N ASP A 482 5.13 6.12 -6.45
CA ASP A 482 5.46 6.09 -7.86
C ASP A 482 5.27 7.47 -8.49
N TYR A 483 5.91 7.71 -9.61
CA TYR A 483 5.91 8.97 -10.37
C TYR A 483 6.82 10.05 -9.85
#